data_d6a7e20785afc625e58d81f403f73550
#
_entry.id   d6a7e20785afc625e58d81f403f73550
#
_cell.length_a   1.000
_cell.length_b   1.000
_cell.length_c   1.000
_cell.angle_alpha   90.00
_cell.angle_beta   90.00
_cell.angle_gamma   90.00
#
_symmetry.space_group_name_H-M   'P 1'
#
loop_
_entity.id
_entity.type
_entity.pdbx_description
1 polymer ?
#
loop_
_entity_poly.entity_id
_entity_poly.type
_entity_poly.pdbx_seq_one_letter_code
_entity_poly.pdbx_strand_id
1 'polypeptide(L)'
;GLILTFEQFPEQYYRDAASFGWDFRDLEQRRLLQVIMSSPEVTKADLERFNGRISGLVNSMGVKRILVDSISQFERLTDDPVELRNLLHGFLNALRREGLTALLTREAYVLLGDEPHPNDETEESMSFLVDSYIMLRYVEIESAIHRAIIVLKMRGSAHDTHIRQFDIGPDGLVVQAPFKGREGILSGTPQYMAESFIKAFVRRG
;
A
#
# COMPACT_ATOMS: atom_id res chain seq x y z
N GLY A 1 -8.00 6.69 -15.40
CA GLY A 1 -7.51 5.81 -14.34
C GLY A 1 -7.89 4.36 -14.58
N LEU A 2 -7.12 3.46 -14.01
CA LEU A 2 -7.38 2.02 -14.03
C LEU A 2 -7.27 1.49 -12.61
N ILE A 3 -8.22 0.67 -12.16
CA ILE A 3 -8.12 -0.13 -10.95
C ILE A 3 -8.04 -1.59 -11.37
N LEU A 4 -6.96 -2.25 -11.03
CA LEU A 4 -6.74 -3.67 -11.18
C LEU A 4 -6.90 -4.32 -9.82
N THR A 5 -7.93 -5.14 -9.66
CA THR A 5 -8.19 -5.87 -8.42
C THR A 5 -8.07 -7.38 -8.66
N PHE A 6 -7.64 -8.10 -7.61
CA PHE A 6 -7.51 -9.56 -7.66
C PHE A 6 -8.52 -10.29 -6.75
N GLU A 7 -9.17 -9.57 -5.84
CA GLU A 7 -10.05 -10.18 -4.83
C GLU A 7 -11.49 -9.70 -4.90
N GLN A 8 -11.68 -8.42 -5.24
CA GLN A 8 -12.99 -7.80 -5.20
C GLN A 8 -13.56 -7.62 -6.60
N PHE A 9 -14.84 -7.91 -6.75
CA PHE A 9 -15.56 -7.60 -7.99
C PHE A 9 -15.75 -6.09 -8.15
N PRO A 10 -15.82 -5.58 -9.39
CA PRO A 10 -16.01 -4.14 -9.65
C PRO A 10 -17.21 -3.52 -8.92
N GLU A 11 -18.31 -4.27 -8.76
CA GLU A 11 -19.50 -3.83 -8.05
C GLU A 11 -19.25 -3.49 -6.57
N GLN A 12 -18.30 -4.18 -5.92
CA GLN A 12 -17.90 -3.87 -4.55
C GLN A 12 -17.19 -2.52 -4.49
N TYR A 13 -16.27 -2.28 -5.43
CA TYR A 13 -15.60 -0.97 -5.56
C TYR A 13 -16.59 0.16 -5.80
N TYR A 14 -17.60 -0.04 -6.66
CA TYR A 14 -18.62 0.98 -6.93
C TYR A 14 -19.44 1.30 -5.69
N ARG A 15 -19.86 0.29 -4.94
CA ARG A 15 -20.60 0.46 -3.68
C ARG A 15 -19.76 1.16 -2.64
N ASP A 16 -18.52 0.74 -2.45
CA ASP A 16 -17.66 1.29 -1.41
C ASP A 16 -17.24 2.73 -1.76
N ALA A 17 -16.95 3.03 -3.02
CA ALA A 17 -16.72 4.39 -3.50
C ALA A 17 -17.93 5.31 -3.28
N ALA A 18 -19.14 4.80 -3.51
CA ALA A 18 -20.37 5.58 -3.29
C ALA A 18 -20.55 5.98 -1.82
N SER A 19 -20.06 5.18 -0.86
CA SER A 19 -20.09 5.54 0.57
C SER A 19 -19.24 6.76 0.91
N PHE A 20 -18.27 7.11 0.05
CA PHE A 20 -17.44 8.31 0.12
C PHE A 20 -17.93 9.43 -0.83
N GLY A 21 -19.10 9.27 -1.45
CA GLY A 21 -19.62 10.24 -2.41
C GLY A 21 -18.93 10.19 -3.79
N TRP A 22 -18.16 9.15 -4.09
CA TRP A 22 -17.49 9.00 -5.38
C TRP A 22 -18.32 8.13 -6.32
N ASP A 23 -18.78 8.71 -7.43
CA ASP A 23 -19.54 8.00 -8.45
C ASP A 23 -18.60 7.37 -9.49
N PHE A 24 -18.14 6.16 -9.19
CA PHE A 24 -17.27 5.40 -10.10
C PHE A 24 -18.01 4.96 -11.37
N ARG A 25 -19.35 4.79 -11.34
CA ARG A 25 -20.12 4.45 -12.53
C ARG A 25 -20.17 5.59 -13.53
N ASP A 26 -20.36 6.85 -13.06
CA ASP A 26 -20.25 8.03 -13.91
C ASP A 26 -18.86 8.15 -14.51
N LEU A 27 -17.82 7.97 -13.70
CA LEU A 27 -16.43 8.01 -14.18
C LEU A 27 -16.15 6.95 -15.25
N GLU A 28 -16.72 5.76 -15.11
CA GLU A 28 -16.56 4.68 -16.09
C GLU A 28 -17.32 4.98 -17.39
N GLN A 29 -18.58 5.48 -17.31
CA GLN A 29 -19.34 5.92 -18.49
C GLN A 29 -18.59 7.02 -19.27
N ARG A 30 -17.94 7.92 -18.56
CA ARG A 30 -17.11 8.98 -19.14
C ARG A 30 -15.73 8.53 -19.58
N ARG A 31 -15.41 7.24 -19.46
CA ARG A 31 -14.10 6.62 -19.78
C ARG A 31 -12.92 7.26 -19.01
N LEU A 32 -13.16 7.80 -17.83
CA LEU A 32 -12.15 8.39 -16.97
C LEU A 32 -11.57 7.38 -15.98
N LEU A 33 -12.33 6.32 -15.68
CA LEU A 33 -11.97 5.21 -14.81
C LEU A 33 -12.43 3.89 -15.44
N GLN A 34 -11.69 2.82 -15.20
CA GLN A 34 -12.12 1.45 -15.43
C GLN A 34 -11.71 0.62 -14.23
N VAL A 35 -12.61 -0.21 -13.72
CA VAL A 35 -12.30 -1.23 -12.70
C VAL A 35 -12.30 -2.59 -13.38
N ILE A 36 -11.20 -3.32 -13.26
CA ILE A 36 -11.08 -4.68 -13.80
C ILE A 36 -10.67 -5.65 -12.72
N MET A 37 -11.35 -6.77 -12.64
CA MET A 37 -10.94 -7.92 -11.86
C MET A 37 -10.15 -8.89 -12.75
N SER A 38 -9.05 -9.40 -12.22
CA SER A 38 -8.17 -10.36 -12.90
C SER A 38 -7.64 -11.38 -11.89
N SER A 39 -6.72 -12.23 -12.32
CA SER A 39 -5.88 -13.01 -11.41
C SER A 39 -4.41 -12.67 -11.65
N PRO A 40 -3.51 -12.97 -10.69
CA PRO A 40 -2.08 -12.76 -10.88
C PRO A 40 -1.54 -13.49 -12.11
N GLU A 41 -1.98 -14.74 -12.37
CA GLU A 41 -1.57 -15.56 -13.51
C GLU A 41 -1.98 -14.91 -14.84
N VAL A 42 -3.25 -14.49 -14.93
CA VAL A 42 -3.79 -13.83 -16.13
C VAL A 42 -3.07 -12.51 -16.36
N THR A 43 -2.83 -11.75 -15.31
CA THR A 43 -2.13 -10.46 -15.37
C THR A 43 -0.68 -10.63 -15.82
N LYS A 44 0.04 -11.63 -15.28
CA LYS A 44 1.40 -11.99 -15.73
C LYS A 44 1.40 -12.32 -17.21
N ALA A 45 0.53 -13.23 -17.63
CA ALA A 45 0.43 -13.65 -19.03
C ALA A 45 0.03 -12.49 -19.98
N ASP A 46 -0.79 -11.56 -19.52
CA ASP A 46 -1.19 -10.37 -20.28
C ASP A 46 -0.03 -9.40 -20.49
N LEU A 47 0.78 -9.19 -19.47
CA LEU A 47 1.94 -8.30 -19.52
C LEU A 47 3.11 -8.86 -20.34
N GLU A 48 3.20 -10.16 -20.49
CA GLU A 48 4.17 -10.85 -21.35
C GLU A 48 3.79 -10.77 -22.85
N ARG A 49 2.53 -10.47 -23.14
CA ARG A 49 2.03 -10.37 -24.53
C ARG A 49 2.24 -8.97 -25.09
N PHE A 50 2.67 -8.90 -26.33
CA PHE A 50 2.61 -7.67 -27.10
C PHE A 50 1.13 -7.33 -27.36
N ASN A 51 0.65 -6.14 -26.95
CA ASN A 51 -0.75 -5.72 -26.98
C ASN A 51 -1.69 -6.56 -26.09
N GLY A 52 -1.29 -6.88 -24.86
CA GLY A 52 -2.16 -7.45 -23.85
C GLY A 52 -3.36 -6.55 -23.53
N ARG A 53 -4.35 -7.10 -22.82
CA ARG A 53 -5.59 -6.38 -22.48
C ARG A 53 -5.32 -5.11 -21.67
N ILE A 54 -4.37 -5.15 -20.72
CA ILE A 54 -4.01 -3.99 -19.89
C ILE A 54 -3.39 -2.91 -20.77
N SER A 55 -2.41 -3.24 -21.59
CA SER A 55 -1.80 -2.29 -22.54
C SER A 55 -2.83 -1.73 -23.52
N GLY A 56 -3.77 -2.56 -24.00
CA GLY A 56 -4.87 -2.14 -24.85
C GLY A 56 -5.78 -1.11 -24.17
N LEU A 57 -6.14 -1.30 -22.90
CA LEU A 57 -6.92 -0.35 -22.11
C LEU A 57 -6.13 0.93 -21.83
N VAL A 58 -4.86 0.81 -21.45
CA VAL A 58 -3.98 1.97 -21.22
C VAL A 58 -3.96 2.87 -22.44
N ASN A 59 -3.77 2.30 -23.62
CA ASN A 59 -3.69 3.06 -24.87
C ASN A 59 -5.04 3.62 -25.30
N SER A 60 -6.12 2.80 -25.28
CA SER A 60 -7.44 3.23 -25.77
C SER A 60 -8.14 4.27 -24.90
N MET A 61 -7.84 4.29 -23.59
CA MET A 61 -8.40 5.24 -22.64
C MET A 61 -7.41 6.37 -22.28
N GLY A 62 -6.15 6.30 -22.72
CA GLY A 62 -5.12 7.25 -22.32
C GLY A 62 -4.83 7.21 -20.83
N VAL A 63 -4.82 6.02 -20.22
CA VAL A 63 -4.61 5.83 -18.78
C VAL A 63 -3.26 6.42 -18.35
N LYS A 64 -3.25 7.15 -17.24
CA LYS A 64 -2.04 7.72 -16.64
C LYS A 64 -1.78 7.21 -15.23
N ARG A 65 -2.80 6.69 -14.56
CA ARG A 65 -2.72 6.22 -13.17
C ARG A 65 -3.37 4.86 -13.04
N ILE A 66 -2.70 3.95 -12.33
CA ILE A 66 -3.23 2.64 -12.01
C ILE A 66 -3.16 2.39 -10.50
N LEU A 67 -4.23 1.86 -9.94
CA LEU A 67 -4.25 1.21 -8.62
C LEU A 67 -4.22 -0.29 -8.84
N VAL A 68 -3.35 -1.00 -8.12
CA VAL A 68 -3.29 -2.46 -8.08
C VAL A 68 -3.57 -2.93 -6.66
N ASP A 69 -4.66 -3.67 -6.47
CA ASP A 69 -5.16 -4.07 -5.16
C ASP A 69 -5.44 -5.59 -5.12
N SER A 70 -4.57 -6.39 -4.52
CA SER A 70 -3.26 -6.08 -3.92
C SER A 70 -2.16 -6.91 -4.57
N ILE A 71 -0.91 -6.41 -4.54
CA ILE A 71 0.24 -7.18 -5.06
C ILE A 71 0.58 -8.40 -4.20
N SER A 72 0.03 -8.51 -2.97
CA SER A 72 0.14 -9.71 -2.13
C SER A 72 -0.35 -10.97 -2.84
N GLN A 73 -1.28 -10.83 -3.78
CA GLN A 73 -1.79 -11.98 -4.53
C GLN A 73 -0.75 -12.64 -5.46
N PHE A 74 0.35 -11.92 -5.80
CA PHE A 74 1.45 -12.52 -6.54
C PHE A 74 2.24 -13.54 -5.71
N GLU A 75 2.17 -13.49 -4.38
CA GLU A 75 2.79 -14.45 -3.47
C GLU A 75 2.22 -15.86 -3.66
N ARG A 76 1.02 -15.98 -4.25
CA ARG A 76 0.40 -17.29 -4.59
C ARG A 76 1.01 -17.95 -5.82
N LEU A 77 1.80 -17.25 -6.61
CA LEU A 77 2.39 -17.79 -7.84
C LEU A 77 3.64 -18.62 -7.58
N THR A 78 4.32 -18.40 -6.45
CA THR A 78 5.55 -19.10 -6.12
C THR A 78 5.88 -18.95 -4.63
N ASP A 79 6.44 -19.99 -4.05
CA ASP A 79 7.00 -19.98 -2.69
C ASP A 79 8.48 -19.56 -2.69
N ASP A 80 9.09 -19.38 -3.86
CA ASP A 80 10.49 -18.94 -3.98
C ASP A 80 10.58 -17.40 -3.93
N PRO A 81 11.20 -16.81 -2.88
CA PRO A 81 11.33 -15.37 -2.74
C PRO A 81 12.07 -14.70 -3.90
N VAL A 82 13.03 -15.39 -4.52
CA VAL A 82 13.79 -14.84 -5.65
C VAL A 82 12.91 -14.78 -6.90
N GLU A 83 12.14 -15.82 -7.14
CA GLU A 83 11.17 -15.86 -8.25
C GLU A 83 10.10 -14.78 -8.05
N LEU A 84 9.52 -14.67 -6.86
CA LEU A 84 8.52 -13.65 -6.52
C LEU A 84 9.07 -12.24 -6.78
N ARG A 85 10.29 -11.95 -6.32
CA ARG A 85 10.95 -10.67 -6.58
C ARG A 85 11.10 -10.39 -8.07
N ASN A 86 11.50 -11.37 -8.86
CA ASN A 86 11.64 -11.24 -10.30
C ASN A 86 10.30 -10.99 -10.99
N LEU A 87 9.23 -11.66 -10.55
CA LEU A 87 7.86 -11.46 -11.03
C LEU A 87 7.40 -10.01 -10.77
N LEU A 88 7.54 -9.55 -9.54
CA LEU A 88 7.15 -8.20 -9.13
C LEU A 88 8.00 -7.14 -9.85
N HIS A 89 9.29 -7.36 -10.01
CA HIS A 89 10.16 -6.47 -10.77
C HIS A 89 9.75 -6.40 -12.25
N GLY A 90 9.43 -7.54 -12.87
CA GLY A 90 8.91 -7.60 -14.23
C GLY A 90 7.59 -6.84 -14.39
N PHE A 91 6.66 -7.04 -13.44
CA PHE A 91 5.38 -6.34 -13.39
C PHE A 91 5.55 -4.82 -13.28
N LEU A 92 6.35 -4.35 -12.33
CA LEU A 92 6.62 -2.92 -12.14
C LEU A 92 7.28 -2.28 -13.37
N ASN A 93 8.21 -3.00 -14.01
CA ASN A 93 8.84 -2.52 -15.23
C ASN A 93 7.85 -2.45 -16.39
N ALA A 94 6.87 -3.34 -16.47
CA ALA A 94 5.80 -3.26 -17.45
C ALA A 94 4.95 -1.99 -17.24
N LEU A 95 4.55 -1.70 -16.01
CA LEU A 95 3.81 -0.47 -15.69
C LEU A 95 4.61 0.80 -16.03
N ARG A 96 5.92 0.79 -15.76
CA ARG A 96 6.82 1.90 -16.11
C ARG A 96 6.95 2.11 -17.61
N ARG A 97 7.03 1.04 -18.39
CA ARG A 97 7.08 1.11 -19.87
C ARG A 97 5.83 1.75 -20.45
N GLU A 98 4.67 1.50 -19.84
CA GLU A 98 3.40 2.14 -20.20
C GLU A 98 3.31 3.61 -19.73
N GLY A 99 4.31 4.12 -19.03
CA GLY A 99 4.34 5.49 -18.50
C GLY A 99 3.31 5.76 -17.40
N LEU A 100 2.95 4.74 -16.61
CA LEU A 100 1.94 4.81 -15.60
C LEU A 100 2.51 5.27 -14.24
N THR A 101 1.78 6.14 -13.55
CA THR A 101 1.93 6.31 -12.10
C THR A 101 1.13 5.21 -11.43
N ALA A 102 1.80 4.31 -10.72
CA ALA A 102 1.17 3.16 -10.08
C ALA A 102 1.10 3.34 -8.56
N LEU A 103 -0.09 3.15 -7.99
CA LEU A 103 -0.30 2.91 -6.57
C LEU A 103 -0.54 1.41 -6.38
N LEU A 104 0.27 0.79 -5.52
CA LEU A 104 0.21 -0.63 -5.24
C LEU A 104 -0.13 -0.82 -3.77
N THR A 105 -1.14 -1.59 -3.46
CA THR A 105 -1.42 -1.99 -2.08
C THR A 105 -0.73 -3.33 -1.81
N ARG A 106 -0.28 -3.50 -0.58
CA ARG A 106 0.22 -4.77 -0.05
C ARG A 106 -0.29 -4.94 1.37
N GLU A 107 -0.74 -6.12 1.69
CA GLU A 107 -1.12 -6.48 3.04
C GLU A 107 0.12 -6.79 3.87
N ALA A 108 0.19 -6.20 5.05
CA ALA A 108 1.22 -6.52 6.03
C ALA A 108 0.57 -7.34 7.16
N TYR A 109 0.98 -8.58 7.29
CA TYR A 109 0.48 -9.49 8.35
C TYR A 109 1.23 -9.24 9.66
N VAL A 110 1.17 -8.02 10.19
CA VAL A 110 1.73 -7.70 11.50
C VAL A 110 0.59 -7.50 12.48
N LEU A 111 0.35 -8.48 13.31
CA LEU A 111 -0.51 -8.34 14.48
C LEU A 111 0.17 -7.44 15.52
N LEU A 112 -0.63 -6.77 16.35
CA LEU A 112 -0.12 -5.93 17.45
C LEU A 112 0.79 -6.78 18.36
N GLY A 113 2.07 -6.40 18.43
CA GLY A 113 3.05 -7.03 19.33
C GLY A 113 3.86 -8.18 18.75
N ASP A 114 3.69 -8.52 17.48
CA ASP A 114 4.52 -9.53 16.84
C ASP A 114 5.93 -9.03 16.56
N GLU A 115 6.92 -9.89 16.84
CA GLU A 115 8.28 -9.70 16.36
C GLU A 115 8.31 -9.81 14.82
N PRO A 116 9.30 -9.16 14.17
CA PRO A 116 9.47 -9.26 12.72
C PRO A 116 9.48 -10.73 12.28
N HIS A 117 8.54 -11.10 11.42
CA HIS A 117 8.51 -12.46 10.88
C HIS A 117 9.63 -12.66 9.85
N PRO A 118 10.09 -13.93 9.66
CA PRO A 118 11.11 -14.26 8.64
C PRO A 118 10.75 -13.80 7.20
N ASN A 119 9.49 -13.48 6.95
CA ASN A 119 9.02 -12.90 5.68
C ASN A 119 9.29 -11.39 5.54
N ASP A 120 9.89 -10.75 6.54
CA ASP A 120 10.31 -9.35 6.45
C ASP A 120 11.36 -9.11 5.36
N GLU A 121 12.14 -10.15 4.98
CA GLU A 121 13.05 -10.08 3.83
C GLU A 121 12.30 -9.73 2.53
N THR A 122 11.04 -10.12 2.41
CA THR A 122 10.19 -9.76 1.25
C THR A 122 9.77 -8.29 1.31
N GLU A 123 9.47 -7.75 2.49
CA GLU A 123 9.16 -6.32 2.67
C GLU A 123 10.37 -5.44 2.35
N GLU A 124 11.52 -5.78 2.88
CA GLU A 124 12.78 -5.07 2.59
C GLU A 124 13.07 -5.10 1.09
N SER A 125 12.97 -6.28 0.47
CA SER A 125 13.24 -6.43 -0.96
C SER A 125 12.27 -5.64 -1.84
N MET A 126 10.99 -5.53 -1.45
CA MET A 126 9.96 -4.77 -2.18
C MET A 126 10.19 -3.26 -2.07
N SER A 127 10.66 -2.77 -0.92
CA SER A 127 10.92 -1.36 -0.73
C SER A 127 11.95 -0.80 -1.73
N PHE A 128 12.89 -1.63 -2.21
CA PHE A 128 13.89 -1.23 -3.21
C PHE A 128 13.30 -1.06 -4.61
N LEU A 129 12.19 -1.71 -4.92
CA LEU A 129 11.58 -1.71 -6.25
C LEU A 129 10.71 -0.49 -6.52
N VAL A 130 10.18 0.15 -5.47
CA VAL A 130 9.25 1.28 -5.58
C VAL A 130 9.96 2.62 -5.36
N ASP A 131 9.37 3.69 -5.90
CA ASP A 131 9.91 5.04 -5.77
C ASP A 131 9.48 5.71 -4.46
N SER A 132 8.28 5.37 -3.97
CA SER A 132 7.76 5.82 -2.68
C SER A 132 7.23 4.62 -1.89
N TYR A 133 7.45 4.62 -0.57
CA TYR A 133 6.90 3.62 0.32
C TYR A 133 6.19 4.30 1.49
N ILE A 134 4.89 4.06 1.57
CA ILE A 134 4.01 4.56 2.63
C ILE A 134 3.53 3.35 3.44
N MET A 135 3.71 3.40 4.75
CA MET A 135 3.25 2.37 5.67
C MET A 135 2.03 2.85 6.44
N LEU A 136 1.01 2.02 6.52
CA LEU A 136 -0.17 2.20 7.37
C LEU A 136 -0.16 1.10 8.44
N ARG A 137 -0.39 1.48 9.71
CA ARG A 137 -0.44 0.51 10.84
C ARG A 137 -1.54 0.88 11.82
N TYR A 138 -2.02 -0.15 12.51
CA TYR A 138 -2.74 0.02 13.77
C TYR A 138 -1.74 0.09 14.92
N VAL A 139 -1.99 0.97 15.87
CA VAL A 139 -1.17 1.14 17.07
C VAL A 139 -2.08 1.28 18.28
N GLU A 140 -1.72 0.62 19.38
CA GLU A 140 -2.45 0.76 20.63
C GLU A 140 -1.86 1.89 21.46
N ILE A 141 -2.69 2.82 21.88
CA ILE A 141 -2.33 3.94 22.72
C ILE A 141 -3.43 4.12 23.77
N GLU A 142 -3.08 4.02 25.07
CA GLU A 142 -4.02 4.20 26.18
C GLU A 142 -5.27 3.30 26.05
N SER A 143 -5.04 2.03 25.67
CA SER A 143 -6.10 1.03 25.47
C SER A 143 -7.09 1.39 24.33
N ALA A 144 -6.69 2.27 23.43
CA ALA A 144 -7.44 2.59 22.20
C ALA A 144 -6.60 2.29 20.97
N ILE A 145 -7.26 1.79 19.92
CA ILE A 145 -6.61 1.52 18.63
C ILE A 145 -6.65 2.78 17.77
N HIS A 146 -5.47 3.24 17.39
CA HIS A 146 -5.27 4.36 16.48
C HIS A 146 -4.72 3.87 15.16
N ARG A 147 -4.89 4.66 14.09
CA ARG A 147 -4.30 4.41 12.78
C ARG A 147 -3.12 5.33 12.57
N ALA A 148 -1.97 4.78 12.24
CA ALA A 148 -0.72 5.49 11.99
C ALA A 148 -0.34 5.41 10.51
N ILE A 149 0.15 6.52 9.96
CA ILE A 149 0.71 6.63 8.62
C ILE A 149 2.10 7.23 8.68
N ILE A 150 3.03 6.68 7.91
CA ILE A 150 4.38 7.22 7.73
C ILE A 150 4.85 7.03 6.29
N VAL A 151 5.57 8.01 5.76
CA VAL A 151 6.33 7.90 4.52
C VAL A 151 7.74 7.43 4.86
N LEU A 152 8.05 6.17 4.59
CA LEU A 152 9.37 5.58 4.88
C LEU A 152 10.40 5.92 3.81
N LYS A 153 9.96 6.14 2.58
CA LYS A 153 10.81 6.39 1.43
C LYS A 153 10.11 7.26 0.40
N MET A 154 10.88 8.18 -0.19
CA MET A 154 10.48 8.93 -1.38
C MET A 154 11.73 9.27 -2.19
N ARG A 155 11.86 8.70 -3.39
CA ARG A 155 12.99 8.98 -4.27
C ARG A 155 12.87 10.36 -4.89
N GLY A 156 13.98 11.09 -4.92
CA GLY A 156 14.07 12.36 -5.65
C GLY A 156 13.42 13.56 -4.98
N SER A 157 12.83 13.41 -3.77
CA SER A 157 12.29 14.53 -3.02
C SER A 157 12.43 14.36 -1.51
N ALA A 158 12.44 15.48 -0.79
CA ALA A 158 12.26 15.47 0.66
C ALA A 158 10.81 15.09 1.00
N HIS A 159 10.62 14.46 2.15
CA HIS A 159 9.31 14.08 2.66
C HIS A 159 9.24 14.23 4.18
N ASP A 160 8.01 14.25 4.69
CA ASP A 160 7.76 14.24 6.12
C ASP A 160 8.04 12.86 6.70
N THR A 161 8.93 12.77 7.67
CA THR A 161 9.32 11.52 8.34
C THR A 161 8.56 11.29 9.66
N HIS A 162 7.63 12.18 10.02
CA HIS A 162 6.83 12.01 11.24
C HIS A 162 5.78 10.93 11.06
N ILE A 163 5.59 10.14 12.10
CA ILE A 163 4.46 9.23 12.20
C ILE A 163 3.23 10.07 12.56
N ARG A 164 2.22 10.03 11.69
CA ARG A 164 0.99 10.79 11.86
C ARG A 164 -0.19 9.86 12.12
N GLN A 165 -1.15 10.33 12.90
CA GLN A 165 -2.45 9.68 12.97
C GLN A 165 -3.22 9.96 11.67
N PHE A 166 -4.08 9.03 11.25
CA PHE A 166 -5.07 9.29 10.23
C PHE A 166 -6.42 8.68 10.62
N ASP A 167 -7.47 9.28 10.10
CA ASP A 167 -8.84 8.81 10.26
C ASP A 167 -9.46 8.54 8.88
N ILE A 168 -10.46 7.68 8.84
CA ILE A 168 -11.27 7.41 7.66
C ILE A 168 -12.69 7.86 7.99
N GLY A 169 -13.16 8.85 7.26
CA GLY A 169 -14.47 9.45 7.42
C GLY A 169 -15.21 9.57 6.08
N PRO A 170 -16.33 10.28 6.05
CA PRO A 170 -17.10 10.49 4.83
C PRO A 170 -16.30 11.14 3.70
N ASP A 171 -15.31 11.97 4.05
CA ASP A 171 -14.42 12.64 3.10
C ASP A 171 -13.20 11.81 2.70
N GLY A 172 -13.15 10.54 3.07
CA GLY A 172 -12.04 9.63 2.84
C GLY A 172 -10.99 9.64 3.95
N LEU A 173 -9.71 9.48 3.59
CA LEU A 173 -8.58 9.43 4.52
C LEU A 173 -8.12 10.85 4.86
N VAL A 174 -8.13 11.19 6.14
CA VAL A 174 -7.69 12.49 6.66
C VAL A 174 -6.48 12.31 7.56
N VAL A 175 -5.34 12.88 7.14
CA VAL A 175 -4.09 12.84 7.91
C VAL A 175 -4.12 13.91 8.99
N GLN A 176 -3.86 13.49 10.22
CA GLN A 176 -3.88 14.32 11.43
C GLN A 176 -2.47 14.80 11.82
N ALA A 177 -2.38 15.43 12.98
CA ALA A 177 -1.11 15.84 13.57
C ALA A 177 -0.20 14.62 13.87
N PRO A 178 1.12 14.82 13.97
CA PRO A 178 2.03 13.78 14.44
C PRO A 178 1.72 13.34 15.87
N PHE A 179 1.98 12.09 16.18
CA PHE A 179 1.95 11.61 17.56
C PHE A 179 3.02 12.33 18.38
N LYS A 180 2.63 12.94 19.49
CA LYS A 180 3.53 13.72 20.36
C LYS A 180 3.84 12.95 21.64
N GLY A 181 5.10 13.03 22.11
CA GLY A 181 5.52 12.51 23.41
C GLY A 181 5.49 10.99 23.52
N ARG A 182 5.53 10.26 22.40
CA ARG A 182 5.51 8.80 22.37
C ARG A 182 6.63 8.24 21.52
N GLU A 183 7.26 7.19 22.00
CA GLU A 183 8.27 6.40 21.30
C GLU A 183 7.73 4.98 21.04
N GLY A 184 8.33 4.25 20.10
CA GLY A 184 7.97 2.86 19.82
C GLY A 184 6.63 2.67 19.10
N ILE A 185 6.09 3.69 18.44
CA ILE A 185 4.83 3.58 17.70
C ILE A 185 4.90 2.52 16.60
N LEU A 186 6.04 2.44 15.90
CA LEU A 186 6.24 1.46 14.83
C LEU A 186 6.48 0.04 15.34
N SER A 187 6.98 -0.12 16.57
CA SER A 187 7.14 -1.44 17.21
C SER A 187 5.85 -1.99 17.82
N GLY A 188 4.73 -1.25 17.73
CA GLY A 188 3.45 -1.66 18.30
C GLY A 188 3.34 -1.47 19.82
N THR A 189 4.41 -1.02 20.50
CA THR A 189 4.45 -0.78 21.95
C THR A 189 4.81 0.68 22.25
N PRO A 190 3.94 1.65 21.98
CA PRO A 190 4.22 3.05 22.25
C PRO A 190 4.37 3.33 23.74
N GLN A 191 5.46 3.99 24.13
CA GLN A 191 5.75 4.42 25.50
C GLN A 191 5.82 5.94 25.58
N TYR A 192 5.47 6.49 26.76
CA TYR A 192 5.71 7.91 27.01
C TYR A 192 7.21 8.20 27.14
N MET A 193 7.68 9.28 26.53
CA MET A 193 9.08 9.70 26.65
C MET A 193 9.55 9.85 28.10
N ALA A 194 8.68 10.26 29.01
CA ALA A 194 8.98 10.38 30.44
C ALA A 194 9.33 9.03 31.10
N GLU A 195 8.72 7.93 30.68
CA GLU A 195 9.02 6.60 31.24
C GLU A 195 10.36 6.04 30.75
N SER A 196 10.74 6.34 29.51
CA SER A 196 12.06 5.94 28.98
C SER A 196 13.18 6.65 29.72
N PHE A 197 13.03 7.92 30.09
CA PHE A 197 13.98 8.66 30.93
C PHE A 197 14.10 8.03 32.34
N ILE A 198 13.00 7.73 33.00
CA ILE A 198 12.99 7.11 34.33
C ILE A 198 13.68 5.75 34.31
N LYS A 199 13.36 4.87 33.33
CA LYS A 199 14.01 3.56 33.19
C LYS A 199 15.52 3.65 32.92
N ALA A 200 15.98 4.67 32.19
CA ALA A 200 17.40 4.90 31.94
C ALA A 200 18.17 5.32 33.19
N PHE A 201 17.54 6.06 34.11
CA PHE A 201 18.15 6.50 35.36
C PHE A 201 18.14 5.43 36.46
N VAL A 202 17.10 4.61 36.54
CA VAL A 202 16.98 3.53 37.55
C VAL A 202 17.95 2.36 37.26
N ARG A 203 18.40 2.16 36.03
CA ARG A 203 19.43 1.15 35.69
C ARG A 203 20.87 1.51 35.98
N ARG A 204 21.14 2.72 36.50
CA ARG A 204 22.50 3.21 36.85
C ARG A 204 22.72 3.41 38.37
N GLY A 205 21.81 2.95 39.20
CA GLY A 205 21.96 2.93 40.66
C GLY A 205 22.33 1.57 41.23
#